data_1957b263e0d820b055923d8012a4cc8d
#
_entry.id   1957b263e0d820b055923d8012a4cc8d
#
_cell.length_a   1.000
_cell.length_b   1.000
_cell.length_c   1.000
_cell.angle_alpha   90.00
_cell.angle_beta   90.00
_cell.angle_gamma   90.00
#
_symmetry.space_group_name_H-M   'P 1'
#
loop_
_entity.id
_entity.type
_entity.pdbx_description
1 polymer ?
#
loop_
_entity_poly.entity_id
_entity_poly.type
_entity_poly.pdbx_seq_one_letter_code
_entity_poly.pdbx_strand_id
1 'polypeptide(L)'
;YTPDEKRIIFSQFALPKILKKIGLKENECIMTPEAVDAVIEIYKNTSGIRDLEQAAEHITANALYQIEVNHVKSVTFDADMVRELLA
;
A
#
# COMPACT_ATOMS: atom_id res chain seq x y z
N TYR A 1 17.70 -5.62 -2.17
CA TYR A 1 16.56 -6.56 -2.15
C TYR A 1 16.09 -6.87 -3.55
N THR A 2 15.70 -8.12 -3.78
CA THR A 2 15.08 -8.53 -5.03
C THR A 2 13.61 -8.06 -5.07
N PRO A 3 12.99 -7.99 -6.26
CA PRO A 3 11.56 -7.65 -6.34
C PRO A 3 10.68 -8.58 -5.52
N ASP A 4 10.98 -9.87 -5.49
CA ASP A 4 10.20 -10.82 -4.68
C ASP A 4 10.35 -10.55 -3.19
N GLU A 5 11.54 -10.21 -2.73
CA GLU A 5 11.78 -9.82 -1.34
C GLU A 5 11.04 -8.53 -1.00
N LYS A 6 11.05 -7.55 -1.90
CA LYS A 6 10.32 -6.29 -1.71
C LYS A 6 8.82 -6.52 -1.59
N ARG A 7 8.28 -7.45 -2.39
CA ARG A 7 6.87 -7.81 -2.32
C ARG A 7 6.50 -8.36 -0.94
N ILE A 8 7.31 -9.26 -0.41
CA ILE A 8 7.10 -9.83 0.91
C ILE A 8 7.20 -8.76 1.99
N ILE A 9 8.24 -7.92 1.91
CA ILE A 9 8.44 -6.84 2.87
C ILE A 9 7.25 -5.87 2.85
N PHE A 10 6.80 -5.49 1.68
CA PHE A 10 5.66 -4.56 1.57
C PHE A 10 4.38 -5.18 2.13
N SER A 11 4.02 -6.37 1.66
CA SER A 11 2.71 -6.95 1.98
C SER A 11 2.64 -7.55 3.38
N GLN A 12 3.74 -8.05 3.92
CA GLN A 12 3.73 -8.72 5.22
C GLN A 12 4.27 -7.89 6.38
N PHE A 13 5.00 -6.81 6.09
CA PHE A 13 5.60 -5.99 7.14
C PHE A 13 5.23 -4.51 7.02
N ALA A 14 5.51 -3.87 5.88
CA ALA A 14 5.29 -2.43 5.74
C ALA A 14 3.81 -2.06 5.82
N LEU A 15 2.97 -2.71 5.04
CA LEU A 15 1.55 -2.41 5.00
C LEU A 15 0.85 -2.73 6.32
N PRO A 16 1.00 -3.92 6.91
CA PRO A 16 0.39 -4.21 8.21
C PRO A 16 0.85 -3.28 9.33
N LYS A 17 2.13 -2.92 9.34
CA LYS A 17 2.69 -2.00 10.32
C LYS A 17 2.00 -0.64 10.27
N ILE A 18 1.82 -0.09 9.08
CA ILE A 18 1.21 1.22 8.91
C ILE A 18 -0.30 1.16 9.18
N LEU A 19 -0.98 0.10 8.75
CA LEU A 19 -2.40 -0.08 9.05
C LEU A 19 -2.64 -0.08 10.56
N LYS A 20 -1.83 -0.80 11.30
CA LYS A 20 -1.93 -0.85 12.76
C LYS A 20 -1.68 0.53 13.37
N LYS A 21 -0.69 1.25 12.86
CA LYS A 21 -0.33 2.59 13.35
C LYS A 21 -1.49 3.58 13.20
N ILE A 22 -2.21 3.53 12.09
CA ILE A 22 -3.31 4.48 11.83
C ILE A 22 -4.67 3.97 12.26
N GLY A 23 -4.75 2.74 12.78
CA GLY A 23 -5.99 2.18 13.30
C GLY A 23 -6.92 1.57 12.26
N LEU A 24 -6.41 1.22 11.08
CA LEU A 24 -7.19 0.51 10.06
C LEU A 24 -7.00 -0.99 10.18
N LYS A 25 -8.07 -1.72 9.87
CA LYS A 25 -8.03 -3.18 9.81
C LYS A 25 -7.64 -3.63 8.40
N GLU A 26 -7.14 -4.86 8.30
CA GLU A 26 -6.73 -5.42 7.02
C GLU A 26 -7.88 -5.49 6.02
N ASN A 27 -9.11 -5.71 6.49
CA ASN A 27 -10.29 -5.77 5.63
C ASN A 27 -10.83 -4.41 5.23
N GLU A 28 -10.26 -3.33 5.76
CA GLU A 28 -10.65 -1.97 5.39
C GLU A 28 -9.77 -1.37 4.29
N CYS A 29 -8.56 -1.88 4.14
CA CYS A 29 -7.63 -1.45 3.10
C CYS A 29 -7.07 -2.69 2.41
N ILE A 30 -7.63 -3.00 1.25
CA ILE A 30 -7.32 -4.22 0.52
C ILE A 30 -6.50 -3.88 -0.72
N MET A 31 -5.44 -4.64 -0.95
CA MET A 31 -4.63 -4.49 -2.15
C MET A 31 -4.69 -5.77 -2.97
N THR A 32 -5.05 -5.64 -4.24
CA THR A 32 -5.01 -6.79 -5.16
C THR A 32 -3.55 -7.18 -5.40
N PRO A 33 -3.28 -8.42 -5.85
CA PRO A 33 -1.92 -8.80 -6.23
C PRO A 33 -1.30 -7.86 -7.26
N GLU A 34 -2.10 -7.39 -8.21
CA GLU A 34 -1.66 -6.45 -9.24
C GLU A 34 -1.30 -5.09 -8.64
N ALA A 35 -2.01 -4.67 -7.60
CA ALA A 35 -1.70 -3.43 -6.89
C ALA A 35 -0.35 -3.53 -6.18
N VAL A 36 -0.08 -4.65 -5.52
CA VAL A 36 1.22 -4.89 -4.90
C VAL A 36 2.31 -4.89 -5.95
N ASP A 37 2.09 -5.57 -7.08
CA ASP A 37 3.05 -5.59 -8.19
C ASP A 37 3.34 -4.18 -8.70
N ALA A 38 2.33 -3.32 -8.79
CA ALA A 38 2.51 -1.93 -9.22
C ALA A 38 3.42 -1.16 -8.25
N VAL A 39 3.26 -1.35 -6.94
CA VAL A 39 4.15 -0.73 -5.95
C VAL A 39 5.59 -1.19 -6.18
N ILE A 40 5.80 -2.49 -6.32
CA ILE A 40 7.14 -3.03 -6.50
C ILE A 40 7.77 -2.54 -7.80
N GLU A 41 7.00 -2.44 -8.87
CA GLU A 41 7.48 -1.92 -10.16
C GLU A 41 7.92 -0.46 -10.05
N ILE A 42 7.16 0.37 -9.34
CA ILE A 42 7.51 1.79 -9.15
C ILE A 42 8.84 1.93 -8.40
N TYR A 43 9.07 1.10 -7.39
CA TYR A 43 10.25 1.20 -6.53
C TYR A 43 11.31 0.12 -6.80
N LYS A 44 11.30 -0.49 -7.97
CA LYS A 44 12.22 -1.61 -8.27
C LYS A 44 13.70 -1.17 -8.26
N ASN A 45 13.98 0.07 -8.55
CA ASN A 45 15.35 0.57 -8.65
C ASN A 45 15.84 1.26 -7.37
N THR A 46 15.04 1.27 -6.31
CA THR A 46 15.45 1.85 -5.04
C THR A 46 16.17 0.81 -4.19
N SER A 47 17.06 1.27 -3.32
CA SER A 47 17.98 0.38 -2.60
C SER A 47 17.56 0.04 -1.18
N GLY A 48 16.39 0.46 -0.71
CA GLY A 48 15.98 0.21 0.66
C GLY A 48 14.50 -0.09 0.78
N ILE A 49 14.05 -0.25 2.02
CA ILE A 49 12.64 -0.52 2.32
C ILE A 49 11.87 0.75 2.69
N ARG A 50 12.57 1.86 2.85
CA ARG A 50 11.97 3.13 3.27
C ARG A 50 10.91 3.61 2.27
N ASP A 51 11.18 3.46 0.98
CA ASP A 51 10.24 3.86 -0.06
C ASP A 51 8.97 2.99 -0.03
N LEU A 52 9.12 1.72 0.34
CA LEU A 52 7.97 0.83 0.50
C LEU A 52 7.11 1.25 1.68
N GLU A 53 7.73 1.70 2.77
CA GLU A 53 6.99 2.23 3.91
C GLU A 53 6.26 3.53 3.53
N GLN A 54 6.91 4.41 2.78
CA GLN A 54 6.26 5.63 2.29
C GLN A 54 5.09 5.33 1.37
N ALA A 55 5.24 4.35 0.50
CA ALA A 55 4.15 3.90 -0.36
C ALA A 55 2.97 3.40 0.47
N ALA A 56 3.25 2.59 1.50
CA ALA A 56 2.22 2.11 2.41
C ALA A 56 1.51 3.28 3.11
N GLU A 57 2.25 4.29 3.53
CA GLU A 57 1.67 5.47 4.16
C GLU A 57 0.72 6.22 3.22
N HIS A 58 1.11 6.43 1.96
CA HIS A 58 0.26 7.09 0.97
C HIS A 58 -1.02 6.30 0.70
N ILE A 59 -0.89 5.00 0.52
CA ILE A 59 -2.02 4.13 0.21
C ILE A 59 -3.00 4.08 1.39
N THR A 60 -2.50 3.88 2.60
CA THR A 60 -3.34 3.77 3.79
C THR A 60 -3.97 5.11 4.16
N ALA A 61 -3.27 6.22 3.97
CA ALA A 61 -3.84 7.55 4.19
C ALA A 61 -5.01 7.81 3.23
N ASN A 62 -4.88 7.40 1.97
CA ASN A 62 -5.98 7.53 1.01
C ASN A 62 -7.17 6.66 1.42
N ALA A 63 -6.92 5.42 1.87
CA ALA A 63 -7.98 4.55 2.34
C ALA A 63 -8.72 5.15 3.54
N LEU A 64 -7.97 5.67 4.51
CA LEU A 64 -8.56 6.31 5.68
C LEU A 64 -9.42 7.51 5.29
N TYR A 65 -8.92 8.34 4.38
CA TYR A 65 -9.67 9.49 3.88
C TYR A 65 -10.99 9.06 3.27
N GLN A 66 -10.97 8.03 2.40
CA GLN A 66 -12.20 7.57 1.76
C GLN A 66 -13.20 6.99 2.76
N ILE A 67 -12.71 6.29 3.76
CA ILE A 67 -13.57 5.72 4.80
C ILE A 67 -14.22 6.82 5.64
N GLU A 68 -13.45 7.80 6.07
CA GLU A 68 -13.95 8.87 6.95
C GLU A 68 -14.76 9.93 6.21
N VAL A 69 -14.35 10.31 5.02
CA VAL A 69 -14.97 11.42 4.28
C VAL A 69 -16.06 10.92 3.34
N ASN A 70 -15.81 9.85 2.60
CA ASN A 70 -16.76 9.31 1.64
C ASN A 70 -17.65 8.22 2.23
N HIS A 71 -17.44 7.86 3.50
CA HIS A 71 -18.26 6.91 4.24
C HIS A 71 -18.34 5.52 3.59
N VAL A 72 -17.26 5.10 2.92
CA VAL A 72 -17.16 3.73 2.42
C VAL A 72 -16.69 2.82 3.55
N LYS A 73 -17.01 1.53 3.46
CA LYS A 73 -16.64 0.57 4.50
C LYS A 73 -15.23 0.03 4.32
N SER A 74 -14.78 -0.03 3.08
CA SER A 74 -13.44 -0.52 2.75
C SER A 74 -13.02 0.05 1.41
N VAL A 75 -11.72 0.01 1.14
CA VAL A 75 -11.16 0.46 -0.13
C VAL A 75 -10.29 -0.67 -0.68
N THR A 76 -10.55 -1.05 -1.93
CA THR A 76 -9.74 -2.04 -2.65
C THR A 76 -8.93 -1.33 -3.71
N PHE A 77 -7.61 -1.42 -3.63
CA PHE A 77 -6.69 -0.79 -4.57
C PHE A 77 -6.31 -1.79 -5.66
N ASP A 78 -6.43 -1.35 -6.91
CA ASP A 78 -5.90 -2.08 -8.05
C ASP A 78 -4.63 -1.41 -8.56
N ALA A 79 -4.03 -1.98 -9.62
CA ALA A 79 -2.77 -1.46 -10.16
C ALA A 79 -2.90 -0.02 -10.66
N ASP A 80 -4.00 0.32 -11.31
CA ASP A 80 -4.20 1.65 -11.86
C ASP A 80 -4.34 2.69 -10.76
N MET A 81 -5.06 2.37 -9.69
CA MET A 81 -5.21 3.25 -8.54
C MET A 81 -3.85 3.50 -7.88
N VAL A 82 -3.03 2.46 -7.74
CA VAL A 82 -1.69 2.59 -7.17
C VAL A 82 -0.80 3.48 -8.03
N ARG A 83 -0.80 3.26 -9.33
CA ARG A 83 0.01 4.07 -10.25
C ARG A 83 -0.40 5.53 -10.21
N GLU A 84 -1.68 5.80 -10.16
CA GLU A 84 -2.19 7.15 -10.09
C GLU A 84 -1.83 7.82 -8.76
N LEU A 85 -1.96 7.10 -7.66
CA LEU A 85 -1.70 7.61 -6.32
C LEU A 85 -0.23 7.88 -6.08
N LEU A 86 0.65 7.02 -6.58
CA LEU A 86 2.09 7.10 -6.35
C LEU A 86 2.87 7.79 -7.49
N ALA A 87 2.18 8.25 -8.51
CA ALA A 87 2.81 8.93 -9.64
C ALA A 87 3.42 10.28 -9.25
#